data_17f9709b0fac1f9fe5bd0e46bf52958e
#
_entry.id   17f9709b0fac1f9fe5bd0e46bf52958e
#
_cell.length_a   1.000
_cell.length_b   1.000
_cell.length_c   1.000
_cell.angle_alpha   90.00
_cell.angle_beta   90.00
_cell.angle_gamma   90.00
#
_symmetry.space_group_name_H-M   'P 1'
#
loop_
_entity.id
_entity.type
_entity.pdbx_description
1 polymer ?
#
loop_
_entity_poly.entity_id
_entity_poly.type
_entity_poly.pdbx_seq_one_letter_code
_entity_poly.pdbx_strand_id
1 'polypeptide(L)'
;MLSRQFTTSARLLKRAASSTLPARLAAVSSSSPPQVFDSDEISDRKSRFVGHAAKVKTLEEVRGFVEELLADKRNKRASHPAMLAWRLEDDSDFGKLTSGHDDDGESGAGRVLLSLLESTDARGAVAVTRWYGGTPLGPARFRHIGAAGREALLKAGIIKK
;
A
#
# COMPACT_ATOMS: atom_id res chain seq x y z
N MET A 1 4.72 -14.36 -16.27
CA MET A 1 3.34 -14.18 -16.74
C MET A 1 2.36 -13.87 -15.61
N LEU A 2 2.49 -14.48 -14.45
CA LEU A 2 1.63 -14.24 -13.28
C LEU A 2 1.75 -12.81 -12.71
N SER A 3 2.93 -12.17 -12.77
CA SER A 3 3.16 -10.83 -12.26
C SER A 3 2.42 -9.71 -13.00
N ARG A 4 2.15 -9.87 -14.29
CA ARG A 4 1.42 -8.86 -15.08
C ARG A 4 -0.06 -8.76 -14.71
N GLN A 5 -0.69 -9.85 -14.32
CA GLN A 5 -2.10 -9.86 -13.93
C GLN A 5 -2.33 -9.15 -12.59
N PHE A 6 -1.41 -9.29 -11.65
CA PHE A 6 -1.50 -8.64 -10.33
C PHE A 6 -1.29 -7.12 -10.41
N THR A 7 -0.39 -6.63 -11.27
CA THR A 7 -0.18 -5.20 -11.48
C THR A 7 -1.40 -4.51 -12.08
N THR A 8 -2.09 -5.18 -13.01
CA THR A 8 -3.35 -4.71 -13.59
C THR A 8 -4.45 -4.62 -12.54
N SER A 9 -4.49 -5.57 -11.61
CA SER A 9 -5.48 -5.61 -10.52
C SER A 9 -5.32 -4.43 -9.57
N ALA A 10 -4.09 -4.04 -9.23
CA ALA A 10 -3.83 -2.89 -8.35
C ALA A 10 -4.26 -1.56 -8.99
N ARG A 11 -4.01 -1.38 -10.28
CA ARG A 11 -4.50 -0.21 -11.03
C ARG A 11 -6.02 -0.14 -11.09
N LEU A 12 -6.67 -1.28 -11.22
CA LEU A 12 -8.13 -1.40 -11.17
C LEU A 12 -8.67 -1.03 -9.77
N LEU A 13 -7.99 -1.41 -8.70
CA LEU A 13 -8.34 -1.02 -7.34
C LEU A 13 -8.33 0.51 -7.16
N LYS A 14 -7.32 1.19 -7.66
CA LYS A 14 -7.23 2.65 -7.62
C LYS A 14 -8.27 3.34 -8.50
N ARG A 15 -8.54 2.82 -9.68
CA ARG A 15 -9.58 3.34 -10.58
C ARG A 15 -10.98 3.16 -9.99
N ALA A 16 -11.24 2.03 -9.34
CA ALA A 16 -12.51 1.78 -8.68
C ALA A 16 -12.73 2.72 -7.48
N ALA A 17 -11.66 3.13 -6.80
CA ALA A 17 -11.74 4.10 -5.71
C ALA A 17 -12.14 5.51 -6.18
N SER A 18 -11.90 5.84 -7.46
CA SER A 18 -12.29 7.12 -8.05
C SER A 18 -13.65 7.10 -8.74
N SER A 19 -14.24 5.94 -8.94
CA SER A 19 -15.58 5.82 -9.51
C SER A 19 -16.63 5.85 -8.42
N THR A 20 -17.66 6.68 -8.61
CA THR A 20 -18.83 6.72 -7.74
C THR A 20 -19.52 5.35 -7.77
N LEU A 21 -19.33 4.55 -6.73
CA LEU A 21 -20.06 3.30 -6.56
C LEU A 21 -21.56 3.62 -6.38
N PRO A 22 -22.44 2.93 -7.07
CA PRO A 22 -23.87 3.14 -6.86
C PRO A 22 -24.22 2.87 -5.40
N ALA A 23 -25.06 3.72 -4.83
CA ALA A 23 -25.45 3.73 -3.41
C ALA A 23 -25.91 2.36 -2.85
N ARG A 24 -26.33 1.45 -3.73
CA ARG A 24 -26.72 0.07 -3.37
C ARG A 24 -25.54 -0.83 -2.95
N LEU A 25 -24.34 -0.58 -3.48
CA LEU A 25 -23.15 -1.36 -3.10
C LEU A 25 -22.46 -0.81 -1.83
N ALA A 26 -22.67 0.47 -1.54
CA ALA A 26 -22.20 1.08 -0.30
C ALA A 26 -22.96 0.56 0.95
N ALA A 27 -24.19 0.08 0.77
CA ALA A 27 -25.03 -0.43 1.87
C ALA A 27 -24.69 -1.86 2.29
N VAL A 28 -23.89 -2.62 1.52
CA VAL A 28 -23.57 -4.03 1.79
C VAL A 28 -22.22 -4.19 2.50
N SER A 29 -21.36 -3.19 2.47
CA SER A 29 -20.12 -3.23 3.24
C SER A 29 -20.29 -2.48 4.57
N SER A 30 -20.83 -3.18 5.55
CA SER A 30 -20.91 -2.74 6.95
C SER A 30 -19.54 -2.82 7.66
N SER A 31 -18.45 -3.04 6.93
CA SER A 31 -17.12 -3.00 7.50
C SER A 31 -16.63 -1.55 7.59
N SER A 32 -16.33 -1.13 8.82
CA SER A 32 -15.61 0.11 9.06
C SER A 32 -14.31 0.13 8.21
N PRO A 33 -13.86 1.32 7.76
CA PRO A 33 -12.61 1.40 7.01
C PRO A 33 -11.48 0.80 7.84
N PRO A 34 -10.50 0.14 7.19
CA PRO A 34 -9.39 -0.47 7.91
C PRO A 34 -8.58 0.58 8.66
N GLN A 35 -8.18 0.26 9.88
CA GLN A 35 -7.32 1.13 10.67
C GLN A 35 -5.95 1.24 10.01
N VAL A 36 -5.52 2.47 9.74
CA VAL A 36 -4.22 2.76 9.13
C VAL A 36 -3.21 3.17 10.20
N PHE A 37 -2.01 2.63 10.10
CA PHE A 37 -0.88 2.96 10.95
C PHE A 37 0.20 3.61 10.10
N ASP A 38 0.63 4.80 10.50
CA ASP A 38 1.59 5.59 9.75
C ASP A 38 2.98 5.54 10.39
N SER A 39 4.01 5.47 9.54
CA SER A 39 5.40 5.65 9.97
C SER A 39 5.68 7.11 10.29
N ASP A 40 6.81 7.37 10.94
CA ASP A 40 7.39 8.69 10.97
C ASP A 40 7.82 9.11 9.55
N GLU A 41 7.85 10.41 9.31
CA GLU A 41 8.27 10.95 8.03
C GLU A 41 9.79 10.81 7.86
N ILE A 42 10.22 10.23 6.74
CA ILE A 42 11.63 10.20 6.34
C ILE A 42 11.85 11.32 5.34
N SER A 43 12.81 12.20 5.59
CA SER A 43 13.20 13.27 4.67
C SER A 43 14.63 13.04 4.16
N ASP A 44 14.82 13.17 2.87
CA ASP A 44 16.12 13.15 2.22
C ASP A 44 16.11 14.09 1.02
N ARG A 45 17.03 15.07 1.02
CA ARG A 45 17.17 16.06 -0.07
C ARG A 45 15.82 16.66 -0.50
N LYS A 46 15.01 17.06 0.48
CA LYS A 46 13.66 17.62 0.35
C LYS A 46 12.59 16.65 -0.16
N SER A 47 12.93 15.43 -0.56
CA SER A 47 11.94 14.37 -0.75
C SER A 47 11.48 13.86 0.61
N ARG A 48 10.19 13.51 0.72
CA ARG A 48 9.58 12.99 1.95
C ARG A 48 8.88 11.69 1.66
N PHE A 49 8.93 10.78 2.64
CA PHE A 49 8.33 9.46 2.57
C PHE A 49 7.57 9.17 3.86
N VAL A 50 6.36 8.68 3.74
CA VAL A 50 5.56 8.19 4.88
C VAL A 50 5.02 6.82 4.51
N GLY A 51 5.27 5.83 5.37
CA GLY A 51 4.71 4.49 5.23
C GLY A 51 3.36 4.39 5.90
N HIS A 52 2.50 3.55 5.35
CA HIS A 52 1.16 3.27 5.86
C HIS A 52 0.95 1.77 5.85
N ALA A 53 0.35 1.21 6.90
CA ALA A 53 0.04 -0.20 6.96
C ALA A 53 -1.34 -0.44 7.54
N ALA A 54 -1.99 -1.50 7.10
CA ALA A 54 -3.29 -1.91 7.60
C ALA A 54 -3.40 -3.44 7.66
N LYS A 55 -4.05 -3.93 8.71
CA LYS A 55 -4.43 -5.34 8.84
C LYS A 55 -5.64 -5.59 7.97
N VAL A 56 -5.43 -6.22 6.83
CA VAL A 56 -6.48 -6.54 5.86
C VAL A 56 -6.41 -8.00 5.46
N LYS A 57 -7.54 -8.59 5.10
CA LYS A 57 -7.66 -9.99 4.72
C LYS A 57 -8.18 -10.18 3.30
N THR A 58 -8.87 -9.19 2.76
CA THR A 58 -9.53 -9.28 1.45
C THR A 58 -9.06 -8.16 0.52
N LEU A 59 -9.19 -8.37 -0.79
CA LEU A 59 -8.92 -7.33 -1.79
C LEU A 59 -9.83 -6.11 -1.62
N GLU A 60 -11.04 -6.33 -1.14
CA GLU A 60 -11.98 -5.25 -0.85
C GLU A 60 -11.48 -4.35 0.28
N GLU A 61 -10.91 -4.96 1.33
CA GLU A 61 -10.27 -4.23 2.42
C GLU A 61 -9.00 -3.49 1.95
N VAL A 62 -8.22 -4.07 1.04
CA VAL A 62 -7.08 -3.38 0.40
C VAL A 62 -7.57 -2.15 -0.35
N ARG A 63 -8.67 -2.26 -1.08
CA ARG A 63 -9.30 -1.13 -1.77
C ARG A 63 -9.70 -0.03 -0.78
N GLY A 64 -10.37 -0.41 0.31
CA GLY A 64 -10.74 0.52 1.39
C GLY A 64 -9.54 1.21 2.00
N PHE A 65 -8.45 0.50 2.19
CA PHE A 65 -7.17 1.05 2.65
C PHE A 65 -6.64 2.13 1.70
N VAL A 66 -6.62 1.89 0.41
CA VAL A 66 -6.19 2.88 -0.59
C VAL A 66 -7.13 4.08 -0.62
N GLU A 67 -8.44 3.86 -0.55
CA GLU A 67 -9.43 4.92 -0.48
C GLU A 67 -9.21 5.83 0.74
N GLU A 68 -8.93 5.24 1.90
CA GLU A 68 -8.63 5.98 3.13
C GLU A 68 -7.38 6.84 2.97
N LEU A 69 -6.32 6.30 2.37
CA LEU A 69 -5.09 7.06 2.09
C LEU A 69 -5.34 8.24 1.15
N LEU A 70 -6.13 8.04 0.10
CA LEU A 70 -6.43 9.05 -0.90
C LEU A 70 -7.51 10.06 -0.44
N ALA A 71 -8.23 9.77 0.63
CA ALA A 71 -9.15 10.71 1.27
C ALA A 71 -8.38 11.87 1.92
N ASP A 72 -7.16 11.64 2.38
CA ASP A 72 -6.26 12.70 2.84
C ASP A 72 -5.74 13.49 1.63
N LYS A 73 -6.08 14.78 1.58
CA LYS A 73 -5.69 15.69 0.49
C LYS A 73 -4.16 15.82 0.38
N ARG A 74 -3.44 15.71 1.49
CA ARG A 74 -1.97 15.76 1.52
C ARG A 74 -1.39 14.58 0.75
N ASN A 75 -1.86 13.38 1.02
CA ASN A 75 -1.44 12.16 0.33
C ASN A 75 -1.81 12.21 -1.15
N LYS A 76 -3.04 12.60 -1.45
CA LYS A 76 -3.55 12.68 -2.82
C LYS A 76 -2.73 13.62 -3.72
N ARG A 77 -2.12 14.68 -3.14
CA ARG A 77 -1.28 15.64 -3.86
C ARG A 77 0.18 15.22 -3.98
N ALA A 78 0.56 14.11 -3.38
CA ALA A 78 1.93 13.59 -3.46
C ALA A 78 2.30 13.20 -4.88
N SER A 79 3.59 13.19 -5.18
CA SER A 79 4.11 12.74 -6.48
C SER A 79 3.76 11.27 -6.74
N HIS A 80 3.86 10.45 -5.70
CA HIS A 80 3.46 9.04 -5.69
C HIS A 80 2.59 8.81 -4.46
N PRO A 81 1.25 8.97 -4.59
CA PRO A 81 0.35 8.92 -3.42
C PRO A 81 0.30 7.59 -2.69
N ALA A 82 0.38 6.47 -3.41
CA ALA A 82 0.25 5.16 -2.80
C ALA A 82 1.00 4.08 -3.60
N MET A 83 2.31 4.01 -3.41
CA MET A 83 3.08 2.83 -3.81
C MET A 83 2.65 1.70 -2.89
N LEU A 84 2.15 0.58 -3.43
CA LEU A 84 1.34 -0.39 -2.69
C LEU A 84 1.85 -1.81 -2.87
N ALA A 85 1.77 -2.60 -1.80
CA ALA A 85 1.85 -4.06 -1.87
C ALA A 85 0.88 -4.67 -0.86
N TRP A 86 0.40 -5.86 -1.18
CA TRP A 86 -0.45 -6.64 -0.27
C TRP A 86 -0.10 -8.12 -0.36
N ARG A 87 -0.35 -8.81 0.73
CA ARG A 87 -0.21 -10.25 0.85
C ARG A 87 -1.32 -10.75 1.77
N LEU A 88 -2.22 -11.51 1.20
CA LEU A 88 -3.46 -11.94 1.86
C LEU A 88 -3.50 -13.46 1.96
N GLU A 89 -4.03 -13.96 3.07
CA GLU A 89 -4.30 -15.37 3.26
C GLU A 89 -5.78 -15.62 2.99
N ASP A 90 -6.06 -16.64 2.17
CA ASP A 90 -7.42 -17.02 1.84
C ASP A 90 -7.97 -17.94 2.94
N ASP A 91 -8.96 -17.46 3.69
CA ASP A 91 -9.60 -18.25 4.74
C ASP A 91 -10.37 -19.47 4.18
N SER A 92 -10.73 -19.46 2.89
CA SER A 92 -11.49 -20.54 2.25
C SER A 92 -10.62 -21.66 1.67
N ASP A 93 -9.33 -21.37 1.43
CA ASP A 93 -8.40 -22.32 0.82
C ASP A 93 -7.10 -22.33 1.64
N PHE A 94 -7.01 -23.28 2.56
CA PHE A 94 -5.98 -23.36 3.58
C PHE A 94 -4.56 -23.09 3.03
N GLY A 95 -4.00 -21.97 3.48
CA GLY A 95 -2.63 -21.59 3.19
C GLY A 95 -2.38 -20.99 1.81
N LYS A 96 -3.42 -20.75 1.02
CA LYS A 96 -3.30 -20.04 -0.26
C LYS A 96 -3.08 -18.56 -0.01
N LEU A 97 -1.94 -18.07 -0.46
CA LEU A 97 -1.60 -16.66 -0.37
C LEU A 97 -1.86 -15.98 -1.71
N THR A 98 -2.56 -14.86 -1.65
CA THR A 98 -2.74 -13.95 -2.77
C THR A 98 -1.91 -12.70 -2.50
N SER A 99 -1.11 -12.28 -3.46
CA SER A 99 -0.27 -11.10 -3.33
C SER A 99 -0.28 -10.26 -4.59
N GLY A 100 0.08 -9.00 -4.44
CA GLY A 100 0.25 -8.10 -5.56
C GLY A 100 0.86 -6.78 -5.13
N HIS A 101 1.17 -5.94 -6.11
CA HIS A 101 1.76 -4.63 -5.86
C HIS A 101 1.41 -3.64 -6.96
N ASP A 102 1.65 -2.35 -6.67
CA ASP A 102 1.51 -1.25 -7.61
C ASP A 102 2.61 -0.22 -7.33
N ASP A 103 3.39 0.09 -8.35
CA ASP A 103 4.50 1.04 -8.27
C ASP A 103 4.03 2.50 -8.15
N ASP A 104 2.81 2.79 -8.53
CA ASP A 104 2.25 4.15 -8.55
C ASP A 104 3.13 5.18 -9.28
N GLY A 105 3.73 4.76 -10.39
CA GLY A 105 4.62 5.58 -11.19
C GLY A 105 6.08 5.60 -10.74
N GLU A 106 6.41 5.06 -9.56
CA GLU A 106 7.79 4.88 -9.09
C GLU A 106 8.24 3.45 -9.42
N SER A 107 8.87 3.27 -10.56
CA SER A 107 9.25 1.95 -11.07
C SER A 107 10.06 1.14 -10.05
N GLY A 108 9.56 -0.03 -9.68
CA GLY A 108 10.20 -0.94 -8.71
C GLY A 108 9.77 -0.75 -7.26
N ALA A 109 9.05 0.32 -6.93
CA ALA A 109 8.62 0.60 -5.55
C ALA A 109 7.69 -0.47 -4.98
N GLY A 110 6.69 -0.88 -5.76
CA GLY A 110 5.77 -1.92 -5.34
C GLY A 110 6.47 -3.26 -5.09
N ARG A 111 7.47 -3.57 -5.90
CA ARG A 111 8.29 -4.78 -5.73
C ARG A 111 9.09 -4.75 -4.43
N VAL A 112 9.66 -3.61 -4.07
CA VAL A 112 10.36 -3.43 -2.78
C VAL A 112 9.44 -3.72 -1.61
N LEU A 113 8.23 -3.18 -1.64
CA LEU A 113 7.23 -3.39 -0.59
C LEU A 113 6.73 -4.83 -0.55
N LEU A 114 6.51 -5.45 -1.71
CA LEU A 114 6.12 -6.86 -1.76
C LEU A 114 7.22 -7.77 -1.21
N SER A 115 8.47 -7.53 -1.57
CA SER A 115 9.62 -8.28 -1.04
C SER A 115 9.74 -8.13 0.48
N LEU A 116 9.41 -6.95 1.02
CA LEU A 116 9.36 -6.72 2.46
C LEU A 116 8.29 -7.60 3.13
N LEU A 117 7.08 -7.69 2.55
CA LEU A 117 6.02 -8.55 3.07
C LEU A 117 6.40 -10.03 3.00
N GLU A 118 7.03 -10.45 1.92
CA GLU A 118 7.47 -11.84 1.72
C GLU A 118 8.58 -12.22 2.69
N SER A 119 9.61 -11.39 2.83
CA SER A 119 10.76 -11.66 3.69
C SER A 119 10.43 -11.68 5.19
N THR A 120 9.41 -10.95 5.59
CA THR A 120 8.94 -10.90 6.98
C THR A 120 7.76 -11.85 7.24
N ASP A 121 7.34 -12.60 6.24
CA ASP A 121 6.14 -13.45 6.26
C ASP A 121 4.88 -12.70 6.74
N ALA A 122 4.82 -11.41 6.42
CA ALA A 122 3.71 -10.54 6.83
C ALA A 122 2.46 -10.77 6.00
N ARG A 123 1.29 -10.57 6.62
CA ARG A 123 -0.01 -10.56 5.95
C ARG A 123 -0.66 -9.21 6.20
N GLY A 124 -1.20 -8.63 5.15
CA GLY A 124 -1.83 -7.32 5.18
C GLY A 124 -1.45 -6.46 4.00
N ALA A 125 -1.64 -5.17 4.12
CA ALA A 125 -1.27 -4.20 3.10
C ALA A 125 -0.29 -3.17 3.66
N VAL A 126 0.62 -2.73 2.81
CA VAL A 126 1.56 -1.65 3.10
C VAL A 126 1.62 -0.72 1.89
N ALA A 127 1.64 0.56 2.15
CA ALA A 127 1.82 1.58 1.13
C ALA A 127 2.83 2.62 1.59
N VAL A 128 3.43 3.31 0.65
CA VAL A 128 4.30 4.46 0.92
C VAL A 128 3.89 5.62 0.03
N THR A 129 3.74 6.78 0.65
CA THR A 129 3.51 8.04 -0.04
C THR A 129 4.85 8.78 -0.17
N ARG A 130 5.13 9.30 -1.36
CA ARG A 130 6.34 10.09 -1.64
C ARG A 130 5.98 11.46 -2.20
N TRP A 131 6.55 12.49 -1.60
CA TRP A 131 6.57 13.86 -2.12
C TRP A 131 7.97 14.14 -2.66
N TYR A 132 8.07 14.30 -3.98
CA TYR A 132 9.35 14.56 -4.63
C TYR A 132 9.87 15.96 -4.29
N GLY A 133 11.14 16.05 -3.93
CA GLY A 133 11.76 17.30 -3.48
C GLY A 133 12.55 18.07 -4.54
N GLY A 134 12.54 17.63 -5.79
CA GLY A 134 13.26 18.27 -6.89
C GLY A 134 14.65 17.72 -7.17
N THR A 135 15.22 16.92 -6.27
CA THR A 135 16.53 16.29 -6.43
C THR A 135 16.36 14.78 -6.59
N PRO A 136 16.83 14.16 -7.68
CA PRO A 136 16.79 12.71 -7.82
C PRO A 136 17.61 12.02 -6.73
N LEU A 137 17.03 10.99 -6.10
CA LEU A 137 17.68 10.23 -5.03
C LEU A 137 18.40 8.98 -5.52
N GLY A 138 18.17 8.59 -6.80
CA GLY A 138 18.69 7.35 -7.32
C GLY A 138 18.25 6.13 -6.52
N PRO A 139 19.12 5.11 -6.31
CA PRO A 139 18.78 3.91 -5.56
C PRO A 139 18.40 4.15 -4.09
N ALA A 140 18.83 5.25 -3.50
CA ALA A 140 18.54 5.60 -2.11
C ALA A 140 17.03 5.70 -1.85
N ARG A 141 16.23 6.09 -2.85
CA ARG A 141 14.76 6.15 -2.73
C ARG A 141 14.14 4.83 -2.33
N PHE A 142 14.66 3.71 -2.82
CA PHE A 142 14.15 2.38 -2.49
C PHE A 142 14.43 1.98 -1.04
N ARG A 143 15.56 2.42 -0.47
CA ARG A 143 15.86 2.22 0.95
C ARG A 143 14.87 2.98 1.83
N HIS A 144 14.53 4.20 1.46
CA HIS A 144 13.54 5.00 2.19
C HIS A 144 12.13 4.41 2.07
N ILE A 145 11.75 3.93 0.90
CA ILE A 145 10.47 3.25 0.68
C ILE A 145 10.39 2.00 1.56
N GLY A 146 11.41 1.16 1.55
CA GLY A 146 11.47 -0.04 2.38
C GLY A 146 11.46 0.28 3.88
N ALA A 147 12.22 1.27 4.32
CA ALA A 147 12.30 1.69 5.71
C ALA A 147 10.96 2.26 6.23
N ALA A 148 10.31 3.11 5.45
CA ALA A 148 9.00 3.68 5.80
C ALA A 148 7.92 2.59 5.88
N GLY A 149 7.89 1.69 4.90
CA GLY A 149 6.97 0.55 4.91
C GLY A 149 7.19 -0.38 6.10
N ARG A 150 8.43 -0.70 6.41
CA ARG A 150 8.79 -1.55 7.56
C ARG A 150 8.34 -0.93 8.88
N GLU A 151 8.58 0.36 9.08
CA GLU A 151 8.16 1.05 10.30
C GLU A 151 6.65 1.05 10.46
N ALA A 152 5.90 1.30 9.38
CA ALA A 152 4.44 1.25 9.42
C ALA A 152 3.94 -0.15 9.79
N LEU A 153 4.53 -1.20 9.24
CA LEU A 153 4.21 -2.60 9.58
C LEU A 153 4.51 -2.92 11.04
N LEU A 154 5.60 -2.39 11.60
CA LEU A 154 5.94 -2.52 13.02
C LEU A 154 4.90 -1.83 13.90
N LYS A 155 4.52 -0.60 13.58
CA LYS A 155 3.50 0.16 14.32
C LYS A 155 2.13 -0.50 14.26
N ALA A 156 1.79 -1.12 13.13
CA ALA A 156 0.55 -1.88 12.98
C ALA A 156 0.55 -3.22 13.75
N GLY A 157 1.71 -3.67 14.24
CA GLY A 157 1.86 -4.97 14.86
C GLY A 157 1.75 -6.15 13.89
N ILE A 158 1.89 -5.88 12.59
CA ILE A 158 1.88 -6.92 11.54
C ILE A 158 3.21 -7.68 11.54
N ILE A 159 4.30 -6.99 11.78
CA ILE A 159 5.63 -7.59 11.98
C ILE A 159 6.17 -7.21 13.36
N LYS A 160 7.13 -7.97 13.84
CA LYS A 160 7.81 -7.73 15.11
C LYS A 160 9.28 -7.36 14.86
N LYS A 161 9.87 -6.65 15.81
CA LYS A 161 11.32 -6.37 15.80
C LYS A 161 12.13 -7.66 15.85
#